data_f69eb38e7c9df99c8c5f879362d5ae65
#
_entry.id   f69eb38e7c9df99c8c5f879362d5ae65
#
_cell.length_a   1.000
_cell.length_b   1.000
_cell.length_c   1.000
_cell.angle_alpha   90.00
_cell.angle_beta   90.00
_cell.angle_gamma   90.00
#
_symmetry.space_group_name_H-M   'P 1'
#
loop_
_entity.id
_entity.type
_entity.pdbx_description
1 polymer ?
#
loop_
_entity_poly.entity_id
_entity_poly.type
_entity_poly.pdbx_seq_one_letter_code
_entity_poly.pdbx_strand_id
1 'polypeptide(L)'
;DMQCEEAKAAWDALTDAQKELVEGENADPDYFGRDTGDASKDDPRNQDEIGDNEILVVSFGTSFNDSRVADIKGVEDAIAAANPDWSVRRAFTAQIIINHIQAREGEKIDNMDQALERAVANGVKNLVVQPTHLMHGAEYDEMVETVNAYQDKFESVKIAEPLLGEVGADATAVNEDKKAVAEILTAEAVKVAGFDSIEAADEAGTAFVFMGHGTSHTAKVSYSQMQAQMEELGYKNVFIGTVEGEPEDTACEAVIEKIAEAGYKNVVLRPLMVVAGDHANNDMAGSDDDSWLSMFNASGKFEKVDTQISGLGSIQGIEEIYVAHTADAMNQ
;
A
#
# COMPACT_ATOMS: atom_id res chain seq x y z
N ASP A 1 13.35 -13.84 14.85
CA ASP A 1 13.39 -14.65 16.00
C ASP A 1 13.99 -16.04 15.69
N MET A 2 14.24 -16.88 16.71
CA MET A 2 14.96 -18.17 16.53
C MET A 2 14.34 -19.08 15.46
N GLN A 3 13.01 -19.16 15.38
CA GLN A 3 12.35 -20.01 14.39
C GLN A 3 12.59 -19.55 12.96
N CYS A 4 12.60 -18.25 12.73
CA CYS A 4 12.92 -17.69 11.40
C CYS A 4 14.40 -17.94 11.02
N GLU A 5 15.31 -17.83 11.98
CA GLU A 5 16.74 -18.12 11.77
C GLU A 5 16.97 -19.60 11.46
N GLU A 6 16.28 -20.50 12.16
CA GLU A 6 16.32 -21.94 11.91
C GLU A 6 15.73 -22.30 10.54
N ALA A 7 14.59 -21.70 10.17
CA ALA A 7 13.96 -21.92 8.89
C ALA A 7 14.85 -21.45 7.73
N LYS A 8 15.47 -20.27 7.87
CA LYS A 8 16.42 -19.76 6.88
C LYS A 8 17.62 -20.68 6.74
N ALA A 9 18.24 -21.12 7.83
CA ALA A 9 19.38 -22.03 7.81
C ALA A 9 19.03 -23.37 7.16
N ALA A 10 17.85 -23.91 7.43
CA ALA A 10 17.35 -25.14 6.83
C ALA A 10 17.14 -24.97 5.31
N TRP A 11 16.56 -23.87 4.86
CA TRP A 11 16.38 -23.56 3.46
C TRP A 11 17.71 -23.40 2.72
N ASP A 12 18.65 -22.63 3.28
CA ASP A 12 19.97 -22.39 2.70
C ASP A 12 20.78 -23.68 2.56
N ALA A 13 20.51 -24.68 3.39
CA ALA A 13 21.16 -26.00 3.30
C ALA A 13 20.61 -26.91 2.20
N LEU A 14 19.47 -26.58 1.60
CA LEU A 14 18.88 -27.34 0.49
C LEU A 14 19.60 -27.06 -0.83
N THR A 15 19.68 -28.10 -1.68
CA THR A 15 20.07 -27.92 -3.10
C THR A 15 18.93 -27.28 -3.89
N ASP A 16 19.23 -26.70 -5.06
CA ASP A 16 18.20 -26.10 -5.91
C ASP A 16 17.08 -27.10 -6.27
N ALA A 17 17.45 -28.34 -6.62
CA ALA A 17 16.49 -29.39 -6.89
C ALA A 17 15.62 -29.76 -5.68
N GLN A 18 16.15 -29.64 -4.45
CA GLN A 18 15.35 -29.88 -3.23
C GLN A 18 14.43 -28.71 -2.95
N LYS A 19 14.86 -27.48 -3.23
CA LYS A 19 14.00 -26.28 -3.08
C LYS A 19 12.77 -26.34 -3.97
N GLU A 20 12.90 -26.87 -5.20
CA GLU A 20 11.78 -27.07 -6.13
C GLU A 20 10.76 -28.12 -5.64
N LEU A 21 11.13 -28.96 -4.70
CA LEU A 21 10.25 -30.00 -4.14
C LEU A 21 9.54 -29.56 -2.85
N VAL A 22 9.81 -28.38 -2.34
CA VAL A 22 9.15 -27.89 -1.13
C VAL A 22 7.72 -27.51 -1.47
N GLU A 23 6.75 -28.15 -0.81
CA GLU A 23 5.32 -27.95 -0.99
C GLU A 23 4.66 -27.61 0.35
N GLY A 24 3.53 -26.90 0.31
CA GLY A 24 2.72 -26.57 1.48
C GLY A 24 2.07 -25.22 1.35
N GLU A 25 1.11 -24.92 2.21
CA GLU A 25 0.37 -23.66 2.24
C GLU A 25 1.29 -22.42 2.36
N ASN A 26 2.43 -22.58 3.00
CA ASN A 26 3.45 -21.54 3.19
C ASN A 26 4.74 -21.84 2.41
N ALA A 27 4.72 -22.78 1.49
CA ALA A 27 5.86 -23.12 0.64
C ALA A 27 5.85 -22.27 -0.65
N ASP A 28 5.61 -20.98 -0.50
CA ASP A 28 5.70 -20.02 -1.59
C ASP A 28 7.17 -19.95 -2.04
N PRO A 29 7.48 -20.12 -3.35
CA PRO A 29 8.81 -19.87 -3.88
C PRO A 29 9.35 -18.50 -3.51
N ASP A 30 8.47 -17.52 -3.34
CA ASP A 30 8.81 -16.17 -2.90
C ASP A 30 9.30 -16.13 -1.46
N TYR A 31 8.95 -17.13 -0.64
CA TYR A 31 9.31 -17.12 0.76
C TYR A 31 10.81 -17.16 0.98
N PHE A 32 11.52 -17.96 0.20
CA PHE A 32 12.96 -18.16 0.36
C PHE A 32 13.78 -17.97 -0.91
N GLY A 33 13.19 -17.91 -2.07
CA GLY A 33 13.94 -18.04 -3.31
C GLY A 33 13.62 -17.09 -4.44
N ARG A 34 12.47 -16.42 -4.44
CA ARG A 34 12.14 -15.48 -5.52
C ARG A 34 12.93 -14.19 -5.35
N ASP A 35 13.48 -13.73 -6.48
CA ASP A 35 14.09 -12.41 -6.55
C ASP A 35 12.98 -11.34 -6.59
N THR A 36 12.84 -10.60 -5.49
CA THR A 36 11.91 -9.48 -5.37
C THR A 36 12.63 -8.13 -5.28
N GLY A 37 13.91 -8.12 -5.62
CA GLY A 37 14.76 -6.93 -5.61
C GLY A 37 15.86 -6.95 -4.56
N ASP A 38 16.53 -5.82 -4.42
CA ASP A 38 17.70 -5.65 -3.56
C ASP A 38 17.35 -5.15 -2.17
N ALA A 39 17.25 -6.08 -1.22
CA ALA A 39 16.95 -5.79 0.18
C ALA A 39 17.96 -4.84 0.86
N SER A 40 19.20 -4.78 0.36
CA SER A 40 20.24 -3.92 0.94
C SER A 40 19.97 -2.41 0.77
N LYS A 41 19.03 -2.06 -0.10
CA LYS A 41 18.60 -0.67 -0.30
C LYS A 41 17.55 -0.21 0.71
N ASP A 42 17.00 -1.13 1.48
CA ASP A 42 16.03 -0.82 2.52
C ASP A 42 16.70 -0.40 3.82
N ASP A 43 15.95 0.32 4.66
CA ASP A 43 16.34 0.70 6.02
C ASP A 43 15.22 0.23 6.95
N PRO A 44 15.48 -0.69 7.90
CA PRO A 44 14.46 -1.16 8.83
C PRO A 44 14.01 -0.11 9.84
N ARG A 45 14.71 1.02 9.92
CA ARG A 45 14.42 2.16 10.79
C ARG A 45 14.08 1.75 12.22
N ASN A 46 14.94 0.94 12.82
CA ASN A 46 14.81 0.42 14.18
C ASN A 46 16.01 0.76 15.07
N GLN A 47 16.68 1.88 14.80
CA GLN A 47 17.83 2.34 15.59
C GLN A 47 17.40 2.72 17.01
N ASP A 48 18.34 2.64 17.94
CA ASP A 48 18.22 3.06 19.33
C ASP A 48 18.92 4.41 19.58
N GLU A 49 18.74 4.95 20.77
CA GLU A 49 19.44 6.18 21.25
C GLU A 49 19.11 7.43 20.42
N ILE A 50 17.86 7.63 20.07
CA ILE A 50 17.39 8.83 19.36
C ILE A 50 16.65 9.76 20.33
N GLY A 51 16.55 11.02 19.97
CA GLY A 51 16.06 12.09 20.81
C GLY A 51 14.63 11.95 21.37
N ASP A 52 14.16 13.05 21.94
CA ASP A 52 12.86 13.09 22.65
C ASP A 52 11.63 12.99 21.73
N ASN A 53 11.82 13.25 20.45
CA ASN A 53 10.72 13.36 19.47
C ASN A 53 10.84 12.26 18.40
N GLU A 54 9.79 11.50 18.21
CA GLU A 54 9.76 10.42 17.22
C GLU A 54 8.50 10.45 16.37
N ILE A 55 8.67 10.20 15.08
CA ILE A 55 7.59 9.85 14.16
C ILE A 55 7.70 8.34 13.90
N LEU A 56 6.66 7.59 14.27
CA LEU A 56 6.53 6.17 13.96
C LEU A 56 5.66 6.02 12.73
N VAL A 57 6.27 5.61 11.63
CA VAL A 57 5.56 5.31 10.37
C VAL A 57 5.10 3.87 10.41
N VAL A 58 3.79 3.66 10.35
CA VAL A 58 3.16 2.34 10.48
C VAL A 58 2.61 1.91 9.13
N SER A 59 3.07 0.77 8.65
CA SER A 59 2.62 0.15 7.39
C SER A 59 2.18 -1.29 7.63
N PHE A 60 1.28 -1.79 6.78
CA PHE A 60 1.01 -3.24 6.74
C PHE A 60 2.30 -3.99 6.46
N GLY A 61 3.07 -3.52 5.50
CA GLY A 61 4.34 -4.08 5.07
C GLY A 61 4.25 -4.85 3.76
N THR A 62 5.40 -5.18 3.23
CA THR A 62 5.53 -6.09 2.09
C THR A 62 6.88 -6.81 2.14
N SER A 63 6.88 -8.07 1.70
CA SER A 63 8.09 -8.86 1.51
C SER A 63 8.74 -8.64 0.13
N PHE A 64 8.08 -7.94 -0.78
CA PHE A 64 8.66 -7.56 -2.08
C PHE A 64 9.68 -6.44 -1.87
N ASN A 65 10.96 -6.75 -2.05
CA ASN A 65 12.07 -5.85 -1.72
C ASN A 65 12.00 -4.53 -2.49
N ASP A 66 11.81 -4.56 -3.81
CA ASP A 66 11.74 -3.34 -4.62
C ASP A 66 10.53 -2.47 -4.25
N SER A 67 9.38 -3.08 -4.01
CA SER A 67 8.17 -2.36 -3.58
C SER A 67 8.34 -1.76 -2.18
N ARG A 68 8.97 -2.49 -1.27
CA ARG A 68 9.24 -1.97 0.08
C ARG A 68 10.13 -0.72 0.04
N VAL A 69 11.15 -0.74 -0.79
CA VAL A 69 12.04 0.41 -0.98
C VAL A 69 11.30 1.57 -1.66
N ALA A 70 10.59 1.31 -2.75
CA ALA A 70 9.91 2.36 -3.51
C ALA A 70 8.72 2.96 -2.76
N ASP A 71 7.86 2.12 -2.21
CA ASP A 71 6.54 2.52 -1.72
C ASP A 71 6.51 2.83 -0.24
N ILE A 72 7.29 2.13 0.58
CA ILE A 72 7.33 2.34 2.04
C ILE A 72 8.49 3.26 2.41
N LYS A 73 9.71 2.87 2.08
CA LYS A 73 10.88 3.70 2.36
C LYS A 73 10.78 5.08 1.71
N GLY A 74 10.20 5.18 0.51
CA GLY A 74 9.95 6.46 -0.16
C GLY A 74 9.13 7.41 0.72
N VAL A 75 8.02 6.94 1.30
CA VAL A 75 7.20 7.74 2.24
C VAL A 75 7.99 8.09 3.51
N GLU A 76 8.66 7.11 4.08
CA GLU A 76 9.47 7.31 5.30
C GLU A 76 10.59 8.34 5.09
N ASP A 77 11.29 8.26 3.98
CA ASP A 77 12.36 9.20 3.63
C ASP A 77 11.82 10.63 3.41
N ALA A 78 10.66 10.77 2.78
CA ALA A 78 10.02 12.07 2.59
C ALA A 78 9.64 12.71 3.93
N ILE A 79 9.06 11.93 4.85
CA ILE A 79 8.72 12.36 6.21
C ILE A 79 9.99 12.77 6.97
N ALA A 80 11.05 11.95 6.90
CA ALA A 80 12.33 12.24 7.56
C ALA A 80 12.98 13.53 7.03
N ALA A 81 12.98 13.72 5.71
CA ALA A 81 13.54 14.94 5.10
C ALA A 81 12.79 16.21 5.51
N ALA A 82 11.49 16.14 5.70
CA ALA A 82 10.65 17.25 6.13
C ALA A 82 10.79 17.54 7.64
N ASN A 83 11.27 16.60 8.44
CA ASN A 83 11.31 16.67 9.90
C ASN A 83 12.70 16.29 10.45
N PRO A 84 13.76 17.05 10.13
CA PRO A 84 15.14 16.67 10.46
C PRO A 84 15.43 16.62 11.97
N ASP A 85 14.60 17.26 12.79
CA ASP A 85 14.76 17.27 14.25
C ASP A 85 14.00 16.13 14.95
N TRP A 86 13.30 15.30 14.18
CA TRP A 86 12.56 14.13 14.65
C TRP A 86 13.25 12.85 14.21
N SER A 87 13.27 11.86 15.07
CA SER A 87 13.61 10.51 14.63
C SER A 87 12.43 9.91 13.84
N VAL A 88 12.71 9.18 12.79
CA VAL A 88 11.69 8.47 11.98
C VAL A 88 11.97 6.99 12.05
N ARG A 89 10.98 6.22 12.53
CA ARG A 89 11.04 4.79 12.70
C ARG A 89 9.92 4.09 11.97
N ARG A 90 10.09 2.80 11.79
CA ARG A 90 9.15 1.92 11.11
C ARG A 90 8.52 0.92 12.06
N ALA A 91 7.23 0.62 11.87
CA ALA A 91 6.59 -0.59 12.32
C ALA A 91 5.76 -1.21 11.20
N PHE A 92 5.77 -2.54 11.10
CA PHE A 92 4.84 -3.29 10.26
C PHE A 92 3.76 -3.94 11.12
N THR A 93 2.54 -4.02 10.61
CA THR A 93 1.42 -4.66 11.30
C THR A 93 1.27 -6.15 10.93
N ALA A 94 1.70 -6.55 9.73
CA ALA A 94 1.60 -7.93 9.28
C ALA A 94 2.78 -8.79 9.77
N GLN A 95 2.56 -9.57 10.83
CA GLN A 95 3.60 -10.42 11.41
C GLN A 95 4.13 -11.47 10.41
N ILE A 96 3.28 -11.99 9.54
CA ILE A 96 3.68 -12.93 8.50
C ILE A 96 4.71 -12.32 7.54
N ILE A 97 4.56 -11.05 7.20
CA ILE A 97 5.51 -10.33 6.35
C ILE A 97 6.83 -10.11 7.08
N ILE A 98 6.78 -9.72 8.35
CA ILE A 98 7.97 -9.54 9.19
C ILE A 98 8.77 -10.86 9.25
N ASN A 99 8.10 -11.96 9.50
CA ASN A 99 8.71 -13.29 9.56
C ASN A 99 9.32 -13.70 8.21
N HIS A 100 8.63 -13.41 7.13
CA HIS A 100 9.06 -13.68 5.76
C HIS A 100 10.37 -12.95 5.43
N ILE A 101 10.45 -11.66 5.72
CA ILE A 101 11.65 -10.86 5.50
C ILE A 101 12.81 -11.39 6.34
N GLN A 102 12.57 -11.70 7.61
CA GLN A 102 13.61 -12.25 8.49
C GLN A 102 14.11 -13.61 8.02
N ALA A 103 13.21 -14.49 7.59
CA ALA A 103 13.58 -15.83 7.10
C ALA A 103 14.43 -15.77 5.83
N ARG A 104 14.10 -14.87 4.92
CA ARG A 104 14.76 -14.75 3.62
C ARG A 104 16.05 -13.92 3.69
N GLU A 105 16.00 -12.72 4.29
CA GLU A 105 17.10 -11.76 4.30
C GLU A 105 17.87 -11.73 5.64
N GLY A 106 17.29 -12.26 6.72
CA GLY A 106 17.85 -12.10 8.08
C GLY A 106 17.58 -10.70 8.67
N GLU A 107 16.84 -9.84 7.98
CA GLU A 107 16.52 -8.49 8.44
C GLU A 107 15.37 -8.51 9.45
N LYS A 108 15.50 -7.73 10.52
CA LYS A 108 14.50 -7.64 11.58
C LYS A 108 13.71 -6.34 11.45
N ILE A 109 12.40 -6.47 11.18
CA ILE A 109 11.47 -5.37 11.16
C ILE A 109 10.63 -5.42 12.45
N ASP A 110 10.49 -4.28 13.13
CA ASP A 110 9.67 -4.20 14.33
C ASP A 110 8.17 -4.32 13.99
N ASN A 111 7.44 -5.10 14.77
CA ASN A 111 5.99 -4.98 14.81
C ASN A 111 5.57 -3.79 15.69
N MET A 112 4.26 -3.54 15.82
CA MET A 112 3.77 -2.40 16.59
C MET A 112 4.25 -2.40 18.04
N ASP A 113 4.12 -3.52 18.74
CA ASP A 113 4.54 -3.61 20.13
C ASP A 113 6.06 -3.42 20.30
N GLN A 114 6.85 -4.05 19.44
CA GLN A 114 8.32 -3.91 19.46
C GLN A 114 8.74 -2.45 19.20
N ALA A 115 8.13 -1.78 18.23
CA ALA A 115 8.43 -0.39 17.92
C ALA A 115 8.04 0.56 19.05
N LEU A 116 6.88 0.36 19.66
CA LEU A 116 6.41 1.18 20.79
C LEU A 116 7.25 0.94 22.05
N GLU A 117 7.60 -0.32 22.35
CA GLU A 117 8.50 -0.65 23.45
C GLU A 117 9.90 -0.05 23.24
N ARG A 118 10.41 -0.08 22.00
CA ARG A 118 11.68 0.56 21.63
C ARG A 118 11.62 2.07 21.87
N ALA A 119 10.55 2.74 21.47
CA ALA A 119 10.35 4.16 21.70
C ALA A 119 10.35 4.50 23.20
N VAL A 120 9.67 3.70 24.03
CA VAL A 120 9.68 3.83 25.49
C VAL A 120 11.10 3.65 26.05
N ALA A 121 11.80 2.60 25.62
CA ALA A 121 13.17 2.30 26.08
C ALA A 121 14.17 3.42 25.69
N ASN A 122 13.97 4.04 24.54
CA ASN A 122 14.79 5.17 24.06
C ASN A 122 14.47 6.51 24.75
N GLY A 123 13.47 6.55 25.60
CA GLY A 123 13.07 7.75 26.33
C GLY A 123 12.35 8.79 25.48
N VAL A 124 11.69 8.37 24.40
CA VAL A 124 10.86 9.25 23.58
C VAL A 124 9.76 9.87 24.44
N LYS A 125 9.59 11.18 24.35
CA LYS A 125 8.57 11.95 25.07
C LYS A 125 7.37 12.27 24.19
N ASN A 126 7.63 12.71 22.96
CA ASN A 126 6.61 13.09 22.00
C ASN A 126 6.59 12.11 20.82
N LEU A 127 5.50 11.40 20.68
CA LEU A 127 5.29 10.41 19.63
C LEU A 127 4.21 10.89 18.67
N VAL A 128 4.52 10.92 17.38
CA VAL A 128 3.56 11.08 16.29
C VAL A 128 3.53 9.78 15.52
N VAL A 129 2.35 9.19 15.35
CA VAL A 129 2.15 7.97 14.57
C VAL A 129 1.55 8.35 13.23
N GLN A 130 2.27 8.06 12.15
CA GLN A 130 1.78 8.25 10.79
C GLN A 130 1.49 6.89 10.15
N PRO A 131 0.22 6.51 10.03
CA PRO A 131 -0.12 5.33 9.25
C PRO A 131 0.08 5.60 7.76
N THR A 132 0.58 4.61 7.02
CA THR A 132 0.60 4.63 5.55
C THR A 132 -0.63 3.96 4.96
N HIS A 133 -1.65 3.73 5.76
CA HIS A 133 -2.92 3.17 5.33
C HIS A 133 -3.62 4.10 4.32
N LEU A 134 -4.42 3.49 3.45
CA LEU A 134 -5.22 4.23 2.48
C LEU A 134 -6.38 4.98 3.15
N MET A 135 -7.06 4.33 4.11
CA MET A 135 -8.30 4.78 4.70
C MET A 135 -8.45 4.38 6.18
N HIS A 136 -9.49 4.90 6.82
CA HIS A 136 -9.93 4.51 8.17
C HIS A 136 -10.62 3.13 8.17
N GLY A 137 -9.87 2.08 7.79
CA GLY A 137 -10.36 0.70 7.78
C GLY A 137 -10.07 -0.06 9.07
N ALA A 138 -10.28 -1.39 9.04
CA ALA A 138 -10.06 -2.26 10.19
C ALA A 138 -8.61 -2.19 10.70
N GLU A 139 -7.65 -2.20 9.80
CA GLU A 139 -6.22 -2.12 10.17
C GLU A 139 -5.86 -0.80 10.85
N TYR A 140 -6.48 0.30 10.40
CA TYR A 140 -6.32 1.60 11.06
C TYR A 140 -6.88 1.55 12.49
N ASP A 141 -8.07 0.98 12.67
CA ASP A 141 -8.71 0.87 13.98
C ASP A 141 -7.86 0.02 14.95
N GLU A 142 -7.32 -1.10 14.49
CA GLU A 142 -6.42 -1.96 15.27
C GLU A 142 -5.12 -1.24 15.65
N MET A 143 -4.56 -0.47 14.74
CA MET A 143 -3.39 0.36 15.00
C MET A 143 -3.68 1.39 16.08
N VAL A 144 -4.79 2.10 16.01
CA VAL A 144 -5.21 3.09 17.01
C VAL A 144 -5.36 2.44 18.38
N GLU A 145 -6.00 1.28 18.45
CA GLU A 145 -6.16 0.53 19.70
C GLU A 145 -4.79 0.18 20.32
N THR A 146 -3.87 -0.32 19.51
CA THR A 146 -2.51 -0.66 19.97
C THR A 146 -1.77 0.57 20.47
N VAL A 147 -1.80 1.69 19.75
CA VAL A 147 -1.15 2.93 20.15
C VAL A 147 -1.73 3.45 21.46
N ASN A 148 -3.05 3.41 21.61
CA ASN A 148 -3.72 3.88 22.83
C ASN A 148 -3.32 3.08 24.08
N ALA A 149 -2.98 1.81 23.94
CA ALA A 149 -2.47 0.99 25.04
C ALA A 149 -1.12 1.48 25.58
N TYR A 150 -0.36 2.23 24.81
CA TYR A 150 0.93 2.83 25.19
C TYR A 150 0.85 4.31 25.52
N GLN A 151 -0.32 4.94 25.45
CA GLN A 151 -0.47 6.40 25.56
C GLN A 151 0.14 6.98 26.84
N ASP A 152 -0.01 6.29 27.97
CA ASP A 152 0.51 6.73 29.27
C ASP A 152 2.05 6.63 29.39
N LYS A 153 2.71 6.04 28.41
CA LYS A 153 4.18 5.90 28.39
C LYS A 153 4.89 7.12 27.82
N PHE A 154 4.16 8.05 27.21
CA PHE A 154 4.68 9.23 26.54
C PHE A 154 4.07 10.50 27.13
N GLU A 155 4.75 11.64 27.01
CA GLU A 155 4.19 12.93 27.37
C GLU A 155 3.10 13.37 26.38
N SER A 156 3.26 13.02 25.11
CA SER A 156 2.33 13.33 24.02
C SER A 156 2.30 12.21 23.00
N VAL A 157 1.10 11.79 22.59
CA VAL A 157 0.87 10.86 21.48
C VAL A 157 -0.16 11.48 20.54
N LYS A 158 0.20 11.60 19.28
CA LYS A 158 -0.69 12.09 18.20
C LYS A 158 -0.73 11.06 17.08
N ILE A 159 -1.90 10.84 16.49
CA ILE A 159 -2.10 9.94 15.36
C ILE A 159 -2.53 10.78 14.17
N ALA A 160 -1.78 10.68 13.08
CA ALA A 160 -2.06 11.38 11.83
C ALA A 160 -3.10 10.64 10.98
N GLU A 161 -3.71 11.37 10.06
CA GLU A 161 -4.70 10.84 9.12
C GLU A 161 -4.07 9.85 8.11
N PRO A 162 -4.82 8.80 7.71
CA PRO A 162 -4.47 7.98 6.55
C PRO A 162 -4.62 8.79 5.25
N LEU A 163 -4.19 8.22 4.12
CA LEU A 163 -4.05 8.95 2.85
C LEU A 163 -5.31 9.68 2.40
N LEU A 164 -6.46 9.02 2.43
CA LEU A 164 -7.74 9.56 1.94
C LEU A 164 -8.47 10.48 2.94
N GLY A 165 -7.89 10.70 4.13
CA GLY A 165 -8.47 11.53 5.16
C GLY A 165 -9.80 11.00 5.71
N GLU A 166 -10.71 11.88 6.09
CA GLU A 166 -12.01 11.50 6.65
C GLU A 166 -12.85 10.70 5.66
N VAL A 167 -13.58 9.71 6.17
CA VAL A 167 -14.45 8.85 5.35
C VAL A 167 -15.64 9.64 4.80
N GLY A 168 -16.19 10.60 5.53
CA GLY A 168 -17.39 11.31 5.10
C GLY A 168 -18.69 10.52 5.34
N ALA A 169 -19.83 11.16 5.07
CA ALA A 169 -21.14 10.67 5.48
C ALA A 169 -21.73 9.59 4.55
N ASP A 170 -21.40 9.62 3.27
CA ASP A 170 -21.98 8.72 2.26
C ASP A 170 -21.07 8.55 1.04
N ALA A 171 -21.51 7.73 0.08
CA ALA A 171 -20.76 7.39 -1.13
C ALA A 171 -20.41 8.58 -2.05
N THR A 172 -21.03 9.73 -1.86
CA THR A 172 -20.81 10.94 -2.67
C THR A 172 -19.93 11.97 -1.98
N ALA A 173 -19.56 11.73 -0.71
CA ALA A 173 -18.76 12.66 0.05
C ALA A 173 -17.31 12.65 -0.44
N VAL A 174 -16.83 13.82 -0.84
CA VAL A 174 -15.47 14.06 -1.28
C VAL A 174 -14.76 15.01 -0.33
N ASN A 175 -13.44 15.00 -0.34
CA ASN A 175 -12.61 15.91 0.44
C ASN A 175 -11.35 16.29 -0.36
N GLU A 176 -10.55 17.18 0.17
CA GLU A 176 -9.34 17.65 -0.52
C GLU A 176 -8.30 16.52 -0.69
N ASP A 177 -8.20 15.60 0.28
CA ASP A 177 -7.27 14.47 0.18
C ASP A 177 -7.65 13.52 -0.96
N LYS A 178 -8.93 13.13 -1.05
CA LYS A 178 -9.42 12.28 -2.14
C LYS A 178 -9.25 12.93 -3.50
N LYS A 179 -9.50 14.24 -3.58
CA LYS A 179 -9.29 15.02 -4.80
C LYS A 179 -7.82 15.01 -5.20
N ALA A 180 -6.91 15.30 -4.27
CA ALA A 180 -5.48 15.30 -4.54
C ALA A 180 -4.99 13.93 -4.99
N VAL A 181 -5.40 12.85 -4.32
CA VAL A 181 -5.05 11.48 -4.69
C VAL A 181 -5.58 11.14 -6.09
N ALA A 182 -6.83 11.49 -6.38
CA ALA A 182 -7.42 11.26 -7.70
C ALA A 182 -6.64 11.95 -8.82
N GLU A 183 -6.29 13.20 -8.63
CA GLU A 183 -5.52 13.99 -9.62
C GLU A 183 -4.10 13.44 -9.79
N ILE A 184 -3.39 13.17 -8.70
CA ILE A 184 -1.99 12.70 -8.70
C ILE A 184 -1.89 11.31 -9.32
N LEU A 185 -2.72 10.37 -8.87
CA LEU A 185 -2.71 9.00 -9.38
C LEU A 185 -3.07 8.95 -10.86
N THR A 186 -4.09 9.67 -11.28
CA THR A 186 -4.52 9.72 -12.69
C THR A 186 -3.44 10.31 -13.57
N ALA A 187 -2.81 11.42 -13.16
CA ALA A 187 -1.72 12.03 -13.91
C ALA A 187 -0.53 11.08 -14.07
N GLU A 188 -0.16 10.35 -13.04
CA GLU A 188 0.93 9.38 -13.10
C GLU A 188 0.59 8.19 -14.02
N ALA A 189 -0.60 7.62 -13.88
CA ALA A 189 -1.04 6.50 -14.71
C ALA A 189 -1.09 6.88 -16.20
N VAL A 190 -1.59 8.06 -16.51
CA VAL A 190 -1.65 8.62 -17.87
C VAL A 190 -0.25 8.79 -18.45
N LYS A 191 0.66 9.37 -17.68
CA LYS A 191 2.07 9.56 -18.07
C LYS A 191 2.78 8.24 -18.36
N VAL A 192 2.63 7.26 -17.48
CA VAL A 192 3.25 5.93 -17.64
C VAL A 192 2.67 5.20 -18.85
N ALA A 193 1.37 5.39 -19.14
CA ALA A 193 0.74 4.83 -20.33
C ALA A 193 1.15 5.54 -21.64
N GLY A 194 1.85 6.68 -21.56
CA GLY A 194 2.37 7.40 -22.72
C GLY A 194 1.38 8.41 -23.33
N PHE A 195 0.36 8.82 -22.58
CA PHE A 195 -0.57 9.88 -23.02
C PHE A 195 -0.21 11.25 -22.44
N ASP A 196 -0.55 12.31 -23.16
CA ASP A 196 -0.32 13.69 -22.71
C ASP A 196 -1.34 14.15 -21.65
N SER A 197 -2.55 13.55 -21.66
CA SER A 197 -3.64 13.88 -20.75
C SER A 197 -4.63 12.74 -20.61
N ILE A 198 -5.48 12.80 -19.58
CA ILE A 198 -6.58 11.84 -19.41
C ILE A 198 -7.59 11.92 -20.57
N GLU A 199 -7.81 13.12 -21.09
CA GLU A 199 -8.67 13.36 -22.26
C GLU A 199 -8.09 12.72 -23.52
N ALA A 200 -6.77 12.81 -23.73
CA ALA A 200 -6.11 12.15 -24.86
C ALA A 200 -6.24 10.63 -24.79
N ALA A 201 -6.15 10.06 -23.59
CA ALA A 201 -6.39 8.64 -23.37
C ALA A 201 -7.86 8.23 -23.63
N ASP A 202 -8.81 9.07 -23.22
CA ASP A 202 -10.25 8.89 -23.50
C ASP A 202 -10.53 8.87 -25.00
N GLU A 203 -10.02 9.85 -25.72
CA GLU A 203 -10.13 9.95 -27.20
C GLU A 203 -9.51 8.74 -27.91
N ALA A 204 -8.45 8.17 -27.35
CA ALA A 204 -7.81 6.95 -27.85
C ALA A 204 -8.56 5.65 -27.48
N GLY A 205 -9.65 5.75 -26.74
CA GLY A 205 -10.43 4.57 -26.30
C GLY A 205 -9.80 3.78 -25.15
N THR A 206 -8.97 4.43 -24.33
CA THR A 206 -8.28 3.82 -23.21
C THR A 206 -8.93 4.19 -21.88
N ALA A 207 -9.29 3.18 -21.09
CA ALA A 207 -9.77 3.30 -19.73
C ALA A 207 -8.68 2.90 -18.73
N PHE A 208 -8.72 3.52 -17.56
CA PHE A 208 -7.87 3.18 -16.42
C PHE A 208 -8.72 2.57 -15.32
N VAL A 209 -8.23 1.47 -14.76
CA VAL A 209 -8.81 0.84 -13.56
C VAL A 209 -7.83 1.00 -12.41
N PHE A 210 -8.26 1.68 -11.36
CA PHE A 210 -7.50 1.74 -10.12
C PHE A 210 -8.07 0.73 -9.14
N MET A 211 -7.30 -0.31 -8.88
CA MET A 211 -7.72 -1.48 -8.11
C MET A 211 -7.23 -1.37 -6.66
N GLY A 212 -8.16 -1.20 -5.73
CA GLY A 212 -7.92 -1.31 -4.30
C GLY A 212 -8.06 -2.75 -3.80
N HIS A 213 -7.74 -2.97 -2.53
CA HIS A 213 -7.91 -4.27 -1.89
C HIS A 213 -9.41 -4.61 -1.72
N GLY A 214 -10.19 -3.65 -1.23
CA GLY A 214 -11.54 -3.89 -0.77
C GLY A 214 -11.58 -4.24 0.72
N THR A 215 -12.74 -4.10 1.33
CA THR A 215 -12.93 -4.43 2.74
C THR A 215 -14.42 -4.57 3.06
N SER A 216 -14.77 -5.47 3.97
CA SER A 216 -16.12 -5.55 4.55
C SER A 216 -16.37 -4.48 5.63
N HIS A 217 -15.35 -3.77 6.07
CA HIS A 217 -15.46 -2.64 7.02
C HIS A 217 -16.33 -1.52 6.44
N THR A 218 -16.98 -0.74 7.29
CA THR A 218 -17.82 0.39 6.87
C THR A 218 -17.07 1.44 6.04
N ALA A 219 -15.75 1.55 6.21
CA ALA A 219 -14.89 2.40 5.41
C ALA A 219 -14.80 2.02 3.92
N LYS A 220 -15.39 0.89 3.50
CA LYS A 220 -15.49 0.50 2.07
C LYS A 220 -16.13 1.57 1.19
N VAL A 221 -16.94 2.43 1.78
CA VAL A 221 -17.54 3.59 1.11
C VAL A 221 -16.47 4.54 0.52
N SER A 222 -15.25 4.52 1.03
CA SER A 222 -14.11 5.30 0.49
C SER A 222 -13.82 4.97 -0.97
N TYR A 223 -14.02 3.74 -1.41
CA TYR A 223 -13.89 3.35 -2.82
C TYR A 223 -14.96 4.00 -3.69
N SER A 224 -16.22 4.01 -3.23
CA SER A 224 -17.31 4.72 -3.90
C SER A 224 -17.07 6.23 -3.94
N GLN A 225 -16.55 6.81 -2.87
CA GLN A 225 -16.17 8.21 -2.80
C GLN A 225 -15.04 8.55 -3.79
N MET A 226 -14.07 7.66 -3.98
CA MET A 226 -13.04 7.85 -5.00
C MET A 226 -13.61 7.81 -6.41
N GLN A 227 -14.57 6.93 -6.69
CA GLN A 227 -15.27 6.91 -7.98
C GLN A 227 -16.05 8.23 -8.20
N ALA A 228 -16.78 8.70 -7.20
CA ALA A 228 -17.48 9.99 -7.24
C ALA A 228 -16.51 11.16 -7.47
N GLN A 229 -15.34 11.12 -6.86
CA GLN A 229 -14.31 12.13 -7.05
C GLN A 229 -13.75 12.13 -8.48
N MET A 230 -13.54 10.96 -9.08
CA MET A 230 -13.11 10.85 -10.48
C MET A 230 -14.17 11.44 -11.42
N GLU A 231 -15.44 11.17 -11.17
CA GLU A 231 -16.57 11.70 -11.94
C GLU A 231 -16.69 13.23 -11.80
N GLU A 232 -16.52 13.75 -10.60
CA GLU A 232 -16.53 15.21 -10.33
C GLU A 232 -15.41 15.92 -11.08
N LEU A 233 -14.24 15.30 -11.20
CA LEU A 233 -13.11 15.81 -11.99
C LEU A 233 -13.30 15.68 -13.50
N GLY A 234 -14.36 15.00 -13.96
CA GLY A 234 -14.63 14.76 -15.37
C GLY A 234 -13.81 13.63 -15.99
N TYR A 235 -13.23 12.76 -15.18
CA TYR A 235 -12.43 11.60 -15.63
C TYR A 235 -13.35 10.44 -16.02
N LYS A 236 -13.97 10.52 -17.19
CA LYS A 236 -14.96 9.53 -17.68
C LYS A 236 -14.41 8.13 -17.88
N ASN A 237 -13.11 8.03 -18.15
CA ASN A 237 -12.40 6.79 -18.46
C ASN A 237 -11.60 6.23 -17.26
N VAL A 238 -11.96 6.63 -16.04
CA VAL A 238 -11.38 6.11 -14.81
C VAL A 238 -12.43 5.34 -14.02
N PHE A 239 -12.10 4.10 -13.64
CA PHE A 239 -12.96 3.16 -12.93
C PHE A 239 -12.26 2.65 -11.68
N ILE A 240 -12.97 2.62 -10.58
CA ILE A 240 -12.46 2.05 -9.32
C ILE A 240 -12.90 0.60 -9.23
N GLY A 241 -11.96 -0.28 -8.91
CA GLY A 241 -12.19 -1.68 -8.63
C GLY A 241 -11.59 -2.12 -7.31
N THR A 242 -11.96 -3.29 -6.82
CA THR A 242 -11.35 -3.90 -5.63
C THR A 242 -11.17 -5.41 -5.82
N VAL A 243 -10.10 -5.95 -5.25
CA VAL A 243 -9.82 -7.39 -5.29
C VAL A 243 -10.95 -8.19 -4.66
N GLU A 244 -11.44 -7.75 -3.50
CA GLU A 244 -12.48 -8.46 -2.76
C GLU A 244 -13.92 -8.23 -3.26
N GLY A 245 -14.10 -7.29 -4.20
CA GLY A 245 -15.44 -6.95 -4.68
C GLY A 245 -16.32 -6.29 -3.61
N GLU A 246 -15.72 -5.52 -2.73
CA GLU A 246 -16.40 -4.75 -1.68
C GLU A 246 -16.00 -3.27 -1.75
N PRO A 247 -16.92 -2.40 -2.20
CA PRO A 247 -18.35 -2.62 -2.57
C PRO A 247 -18.55 -3.52 -3.81
N GLU A 248 -19.73 -4.15 -3.93
CA GLU A 248 -20.04 -5.13 -5.00
C GLU A 248 -19.84 -4.59 -6.43
N ASP A 249 -20.09 -3.32 -6.66
CA ASP A 249 -19.94 -2.68 -7.97
C ASP A 249 -18.46 -2.45 -8.36
N THR A 250 -17.54 -2.75 -7.47
CA THR A 250 -16.07 -2.72 -7.70
C THR A 250 -15.47 -4.10 -8.00
N ALA A 251 -16.30 -5.16 -8.03
CA ALA A 251 -15.85 -6.49 -8.39
C ALA A 251 -15.38 -6.54 -9.85
N CYS A 252 -14.45 -7.44 -10.17
CA CYS A 252 -13.81 -7.53 -11.48
C CYS A 252 -14.83 -7.61 -12.63
N GLU A 253 -15.80 -8.49 -12.51
CA GLU A 253 -16.84 -8.69 -13.54
C GLU A 253 -17.70 -7.42 -13.72
N ALA A 254 -18.06 -6.76 -12.63
CA ALA A 254 -18.83 -5.52 -12.69
C ALA A 254 -18.04 -4.39 -13.38
N VAL A 255 -16.75 -4.29 -13.10
CA VAL A 255 -15.86 -3.30 -13.72
C VAL A 255 -15.67 -3.60 -15.21
N ILE A 256 -15.47 -4.86 -15.60
CA ILE A 256 -15.39 -5.28 -17.01
C ILE A 256 -16.65 -4.83 -17.79
N GLU A 257 -17.83 -5.09 -17.24
CA GLU A 257 -19.10 -4.73 -17.88
C GLU A 257 -19.23 -3.19 -18.02
N LYS A 258 -18.94 -2.44 -16.98
CA LYS A 258 -19.00 -0.97 -17.01
C LYS A 258 -18.10 -0.38 -18.10
N ILE A 259 -16.87 -0.87 -18.22
CA ILE A 259 -15.90 -0.38 -19.21
C ILE A 259 -16.35 -0.74 -20.62
N ALA A 260 -16.83 -1.98 -20.83
CA ALA A 260 -17.32 -2.44 -22.11
C ALA A 260 -18.56 -1.66 -22.56
N GLU A 261 -19.52 -1.43 -21.68
CA GLU A 261 -20.72 -0.61 -21.94
C GLU A 261 -20.37 0.85 -22.27
N ALA A 262 -19.34 1.39 -21.65
CA ALA A 262 -18.83 2.72 -21.95
C ALA A 262 -18.09 2.82 -23.31
N GLY A 263 -17.80 1.68 -23.94
CA GLY A 263 -17.22 1.62 -25.28
C GLY A 263 -15.70 1.63 -25.35
N TYR A 264 -14.99 1.55 -24.24
CA TYR A 264 -13.53 1.49 -24.24
C TYR A 264 -13.02 0.11 -24.71
N LYS A 265 -11.94 0.13 -25.47
CA LYS A 265 -11.32 -1.08 -26.04
C LYS A 265 -9.96 -1.41 -25.45
N ASN A 266 -9.30 -0.43 -24.86
CA ASN A 266 -8.01 -0.58 -24.21
C ASN A 266 -8.15 -0.27 -22.73
N VAL A 267 -7.47 -1.07 -21.90
CA VAL A 267 -7.54 -0.95 -20.44
C VAL A 267 -6.15 -0.96 -19.85
N VAL A 268 -5.93 -0.09 -18.87
CA VAL A 268 -4.73 -0.07 -18.03
C VAL A 268 -5.16 -0.37 -16.59
N LEU A 269 -4.62 -1.44 -16.01
CA LEU A 269 -4.82 -1.81 -14.62
C LEU A 269 -3.66 -1.27 -13.76
N ARG A 270 -3.99 -0.54 -12.70
CA ARG A 270 -2.99 -0.02 -11.76
C ARG A 270 -3.53 -0.09 -10.33
N PRO A 271 -2.70 -0.39 -9.31
CA PRO A 271 -3.17 -0.43 -7.94
C PRO A 271 -3.64 0.93 -7.40
N LEU A 272 -4.75 0.92 -6.67
CA LEU A 272 -5.12 1.94 -5.70
C LEU A 272 -4.72 1.41 -4.31
N MET A 273 -3.44 1.20 -4.17
CA MET A 273 -2.80 0.66 -2.96
C MET A 273 -1.52 1.45 -2.72
N VAL A 274 -1.21 1.73 -1.48
CA VAL A 274 0.02 2.46 -1.13
C VAL A 274 1.24 1.63 -1.51
N VAL A 275 1.16 0.32 -1.37
CA VAL A 275 2.23 -0.64 -1.66
C VAL A 275 1.81 -1.62 -2.74
N ALA A 276 2.61 -1.77 -3.78
CA ALA A 276 2.44 -2.78 -4.82
C ALA A 276 3.09 -4.11 -4.38
N GLY A 277 2.44 -4.83 -3.49
CA GLY A 277 2.88 -6.12 -2.97
C GLY A 277 2.21 -7.30 -3.69
N ASP A 278 1.84 -8.32 -2.90
CA ASP A 278 1.25 -9.57 -3.40
C ASP A 278 0.00 -9.35 -4.26
N HIS A 279 -0.96 -8.54 -3.79
CA HIS A 279 -2.19 -8.28 -4.52
C HIS A 279 -1.96 -7.64 -5.91
N ALA A 280 -1.03 -6.70 -6.02
CA ALA A 280 -0.71 -6.08 -7.30
C ALA A 280 0.01 -7.05 -8.25
N ASN A 281 0.93 -7.85 -7.72
CA ASN A 281 1.71 -8.80 -8.51
C ASN A 281 0.92 -10.05 -8.91
N ASN A 282 0.04 -10.55 -8.07
CA ASN A 282 -0.69 -11.80 -8.26
C ASN A 282 -2.16 -11.59 -8.62
N ASP A 283 -2.95 -10.95 -7.75
CA ASP A 283 -4.39 -10.77 -8.00
C ASP A 283 -4.68 -9.83 -9.18
N MET A 284 -3.90 -8.79 -9.36
CA MET A 284 -4.07 -7.88 -10.50
C MET A 284 -3.37 -8.39 -11.76
N ALA A 285 -2.08 -8.63 -11.68
CA ALA A 285 -1.20 -8.82 -12.85
C ALA A 285 -0.64 -10.25 -12.98
N GLY A 286 -1.06 -11.18 -12.13
CA GLY A 286 -0.57 -12.55 -12.15
C GLY A 286 -1.03 -13.34 -13.37
N SER A 287 -0.46 -14.55 -13.52
CA SER A 287 -0.75 -15.46 -14.65
C SER A 287 -1.92 -16.42 -14.39
N ASP A 288 -2.43 -16.47 -13.15
CA ASP A 288 -3.54 -17.35 -12.81
C ASP A 288 -4.84 -16.88 -13.46
N ASP A 289 -5.75 -17.82 -13.72
CA ASP A 289 -6.98 -17.55 -14.45
C ASP A 289 -7.91 -16.54 -13.74
N ASP A 290 -7.80 -16.41 -12.43
CA ASP A 290 -8.58 -15.51 -11.59
C ASP A 290 -7.93 -14.15 -11.37
N SER A 291 -6.73 -13.91 -11.90
CA SER A 291 -6.17 -12.56 -11.90
C SER A 291 -7.00 -11.60 -12.75
N TRP A 292 -7.00 -10.33 -12.37
CA TRP A 292 -7.72 -9.31 -13.13
C TRP A 292 -7.25 -9.24 -14.57
N LEU A 293 -5.93 -9.28 -14.81
CA LEU A 293 -5.37 -9.31 -16.16
C LEU A 293 -5.93 -10.48 -16.99
N SER A 294 -5.94 -11.68 -16.42
CA SER A 294 -6.45 -12.88 -17.09
C SER A 294 -7.96 -12.80 -17.34
N MET A 295 -8.74 -12.32 -16.37
CA MET A 295 -10.19 -12.15 -16.50
C MET A 295 -10.56 -11.10 -17.55
N PHE A 296 -9.86 -9.95 -17.56
CA PHE A 296 -10.06 -8.92 -18.60
C PHE A 296 -9.76 -9.46 -19.99
N ASN A 297 -8.65 -10.18 -20.17
CA ASN A 297 -8.30 -10.79 -21.44
C ASN A 297 -9.30 -11.90 -21.85
N ALA A 298 -9.70 -12.75 -20.93
CA ALA A 298 -10.64 -13.85 -21.19
C ALA A 298 -12.06 -13.36 -21.54
N SER A 299 -12.43 -12.15 -21.13
CA SER A 299 -13.74 -11.56 -21.44
C SER A 299 -13.98 -11.37 -22.94
N GLY A 300 -12.92 -11.25 -23.73
CA GLY A 300 -12.98 -10.97 -25.15
C GLY A 300 -13.53 -9.58 -25.53
N LYS A 301 -13.68 -8.69 -24.55
CA LYS A 301 -14.29 -7.37 -24.73
C LYS A 301 -13.27 -6.27 -25.06
N PHE A 302 -11.98 -6.52 -24.82
CA PHE A 302 -10.91 -5.55 -24.97
C PHE A 302 -9.86 -6.01 -25.99
N GLU A 303 -9.32 -5.05 -26.71
CA GLU A 303 -8.25 -5.29 -27.69
C GLU A 303 -6.88 -5.37 -26.99
N LYS A 304 -6.70 -4.58 -25.92
CA LYS A 304 -5.45 -4.51 -25.19
C LYS A 304 -5.70 -4.28 -23.71
N VAL A 305 -5.01 -5.03 -22.87
CA VAL A 305 -4.99 -4.85 -21.40
C VAL A 305 -3.54 -4.79 -20.94
N ASP A 306 -3.15 -3.65 -20.41
CA ASP A 306 -1.83 -3.40 -19.82
C ASP A 306 -1.92 -3.30 -18.31
N THR A 307 -0.80 -3.51 -17.64
CA THR A 307 -0.67 -3.36 -16.19
C THR A 307 0.44 -2.38 -15.83
N GLN A 308 0.24 -1.66 -14.74
CA GLN A 308 1.26 -0.82 -14.10
C GLN A 308 1.39 -1.30 -12.65
N ILE A 309 2.43 -2.07 -12.35
CA ILE A 309 2.67 -2.62 -11.02
C ILE A 309 3.51 -1.61 -10.23
N SER A 310 2.84 -0.62 -9.65
CA SER A 310 3.48 0.44 -8.86
C SER A 310 2.54 0.92 -7.76
N GLY A 311 3.07 1.10 -6.56
CA GLY A 311 2.31 1.59 -5.41
C GLY A 311 2.19 3.11 -5.39
N LEU A 312 1.18 3.61 -4.67
CA LEU A 312 0.99 5.05 -4.46
C LEU A 312 2.17 5.68 -3.72
N GLY A 313 2.80 4.94 -2.80
CA GLY A 313 3.89 5.43 -1.96
C GLY A 313 5.16 5.82 -2.72
N SER A 314 5.32 5.39 -3.97
CA SER A 314 6.44 5.79 -4.85
C SER A 314 6.20 7.11 -5.59
N ILE A 315 4.99 7.66 -5.51
CA ILE A 315 4.61 8.91 -6.20
C ILE A 315 4.90 10.09 -5.27
N GLN A 316 5.74 11.02 -5.70
CA GLN A 316 6.16 12.16 -4.89
C GLN A 316 4.96 12.95 -4.32
N GLY A 317 3.95 13.24 -5.12
CA GLY A 317 2.77 13.95 -4.66
C GLY A 317 2.00 13.23 -3.55
N ILE A 318 2.00 11.91 -3.55
CA ILE A 318 1.41 11.08 -2.48
C ILE A 318 2.26 11.15 -1.21
N GLU A 319 3.57 11.06 -1.33
CA GLU A 319 4.50 11.22 -0.20
C GLU A 319 4.30 12.58 0.48
N GLU A 320 4.10 13.63 -0.30
CA GLU A 320 3.83 14.99 0.19
C GLU A 320 2.51 15.09 0.98
N ILE A 321 1.48 14.31 0.64
CA ILE A 321 0.23 14.23 1.41
C ILE A 321 0.51 13.65 2.80
N TYR A 322 1.28 12.56 2.89
CA TYR A 322 1.66 12.00 4.18
C TYR A 322 2.51 12.96 5.01
N VAL A 323 3.43 13.68 4.38
CA VAL A 323 4.22 14.74 5.06
C VAL A 323 3.29 15.80 5.65
N ALA A 324 2.29 16.24 4.90
CA ALA A 324 1.31 17.22 5.37
C ALA A 324 0.46 16.68 6.53
N HIS A 325 -0.04 15.44 6.44
CA HIS A 325 -0.79 14.80 7.52
C HIS A 325 0.04 14.65 8.80
N THR A 326 1.32 14.30 8.67
CA THR A 326 2.25 14.23 9.80
C THR A 326 2.40 15.61 10.46
N ALA A 327 2.60 16.67 9.68
CA ALA A 327 2.70 18.04 10.17
C ALA A 327 1.42 18.52 10.87
N ASP A 328 0.26 18.19 10.31
CA ASP A 328 -1.04 18.52 10.91
C ASP A 328 -1.20 17.84 12.28
N ALA A 329 -0.80 16.57 12.39
CA ALA A 329 -0.82 15.86 13.67
C ALA A 329 0.11 16.49 14.71
N MET A 330 1.28 16.97 14.33
CA MET A 330 2.22 17.66 15.23
C MET A 330 1.63 18.95 15.80
N ASN A 331 0.74 19.59 15.07
CA ASN A 331 0.15 20.89 15.43
C ASN A 331 -1.20 20.79 16.17
N GLN A 332 -1.67 19.59 16.48
CA GLN A 332 -2.93 19.37 17.20
C GLN A 332 -2.87 19.71 18.70
#